data_2c564133fab2f081cce82f55c16d0a05
#
_entry.id   2c564133fab2f081cce82f55c16d0a05
#
_cell.length_a   1.000
_cell.length_b   1.000
_cell.length_c   1.000
_cell.angle_alpha   90.00
_cell.angle_beta   90.00
_cell.angle_gamma   90.00
#
_symmetry.space_group_name_H-M   'P 1'
#
loop_
_entity.id
_entity.type
_entity.pdbx_description
1 polymer ?
#
loop_
_entity_poly.entity_id
_entity_poly.type
_entity_poly.pdbx_seq_one_letter_code
_entity_poly.pdbx_strand_id
1 'polypeptide(L)'
;MFGRRGIFPLSPRFSIARPAPRPHIPLMLKFTPLILAILYALAMYQFSSWRTRRELDEKSTELADATLKSLTDRMATALGVERIRVNLYEVDVVNGLAAPDGRIFLTRGFYEKYRRGEVTAEELASVIAHELGHVALGHTRRRMIDFSGQNAIRVALASVLGRILPGLGVWIANMLTTLLAARLSRQDEYEADAYASALLVKSGIGTAPQKALFSKLEGLTGMGGRGMPVWLMSHPKSEERIAAIEALEARWSRELPRD
;
A
#
# COMPACT_ATOMS: atom_id res chain seq x y z
N MET A 1 39.71 72.10 -65.59
CA MET A 1 40.07 71.93 -64.16
C MET A 1 39.26 70.75 -63.64
N PHE A 2 39.97 69.71 -63.25
CA PHE A 2 39.49 68.36 -63.06
C PHE A 2 38.86 68.14 -61.68
N GLY A 3 37.59 67.70 -61.64
CA GLY A 3 36.88 67.25 -60.42
C GLY A 3 36.96 65.71 -60.26
N ARG A 4 37.62 65.26 -59.21
CA ARG A 4 37.78 63.83 -58.87
C ARG A 4 36.42 63.28 -58.32
N ARG A 5 35.90 62.23 -58.99
CA ARG A 5 34.79 61.42 -58.44
C ARG A 5 35.32 60.44 -57.38
N GLY A 6 34.86 60.57 -56.15
CA GLY A 6 35.15 59.65 -55.09
C GLY A 6 34.40 58.36 -55.28
N ILE A 7 35.10 57.23 -55.28
CA ILE A 7 34.55 55.89 -55.30
C ILE A 7 34.31 55.49 -53.84
N PHE A 8 33.03 55.32 -53.43
CA PHE A 8 32.66 54.75 -52.14
C PHE A 8 32.83 53.22 -52.19
N PRO A 9 33.48 52.57 -51.19
CA PRO A 9 33.59 51.15 -51.14
C PRO A 9 32.26 50.51 -50.75
N LEU A 10 31.86 49.50 -51.48
CA LEU A 10 30.68 48.65 -51.21
C LEU A 10 30.88 47.96 -49.89
N SER A 11 29.93 48.16 -48.96
CA SER A 11 29.89 47.47 -47.66
C SER A 11 29.74 45.92 -47.83
N PRO A 12 30.41 45.10 -47.01
CA PRO A 12 30.31 43.67 -47.10
C PRO A 12 28.89 43.19 -46.76
N ARG A 13 28.23 42.45 -47.68
CA ARG A 13 26.97 41.77 -47.43
C ARG A 13 27.20 40.68 -46.38
N PHE A 14 26.73 40.91 -45.15
CA PHE A 14 26.63 39.89 -44.16
C PHE A 14 25.61 38.82 -44.62
N SER A 15 26.09 37.67 -45.04
CA SER A 15 25.29 36.50 -45.34
C SER A 15 24.86 35.89 -44.00
N ILE A 16 23.58 36.05 -43.64
CA ILE A 16 23.00 35.36 -42.47
C ILE A 16 22.91 33.88 -42.84
N ALA A 17 23.83 33.06 -42.35
CA ALA A 17 23.79 31.62 -42.51
C ALA A 17 22.46 31.10 -41.92
N ARG A 18 21.64 30.40 -42.74
CA ARG A 18 20.42 29.73 -42.25
C ARG A 18 20.82 28.74 -41.18
N PRO A 19 20.11 28.71 -40.01
CA PRO A 19 20.36 27.71 -38.98
C PRO A 19 20.14 26.32 -39.56
N ALA A 20 21.04 25.40 -39.27
CA ALA A 20 20.97 24.01 -39.70
C ALA A 20 19.65 23.39 -39.23
N PRO A 21 18.99 22.56 -40.06
CA PRO A 21 17.74 21.90 -39.66
C PRO A 21 17.99 21.04 -38.41
N ARG A 22 17.18 21.25 -37.38
CA ARG A 22 17.26 20.46 -36.15
C ARG A 22 16.99 18.96 -36.50
N PRO A 23 17.80 18.04 -36.00
CA PRO A 23 17.59 16.63 -36.29
C PRO A 23 16.19 16.20 -35.86
N HIS A 24 15.42 15.64 -36.80
CA HIS A 24 14.12 15.06 -36.49
C HIS A 24 14.34 13.77 -35.70
N ILE A 25 14.19 13.85 -34.37
CA ILE A 25 14.20 12.67 -33.52
C ILE A 25 12.93 11.88 -33.82
N PRO A 26 13.04 10.60 -34.27
CA PRO A 26 11.88 9.76 -34.57
C PRO A 26 10.94 9.73 -33.36
N LEU A 27 9.62 9.77 -33.58
CA LEU A 27 8.62 9.82 -32.52
C LEU A 27 8.83 8.68 -31.50
N MET A 28 9.18 7.48 -31.97
CA MET A 28 9.52 6.32 -31.12
C MET A 28 10.67 6.60 -30.16
N LEU A 29 11.71 7.33 -30.58
CA LEU A 29 12.86 7.63 -29.72
C LEU A 29 12.48 8.58 -28.56
N LYS A 30 11.44 9.38 -28.73
CA LYS A 30 10.91 10.26 -27.66
C LYS A 30 10.22 9.48 -26.55
N PHE A 31 9.61 8.33 -26.84
CA PHE A 31 8.94 7.48 -25.87
C PHE A 31 9.84 6.39 -25.26
N THR A 32 11.05 6.20 -25.80
CA THR A 32 12.00 5.18 -25.28
C THR A 32 12.28 5.32 -23.78
N PRO A 33 12.52 6.53 -23.20
CA PRO A 33 12.73 6.66 -21.76
C PRO A 33 11.50 6.27 -20.94
N LEU A 34 10.30 6.55 -21.42
CA LEU A 34 9.04 6.16 -20.77
C LEU A 34 8.85 4.65 -20.81
N ILE A 35 9.09 4.02 -21.96
CA ILE A 35 8.98 2.57 -22.12
C ILE A 35 9.98 1.86 -21.20
N LEU A 36 11.23 2.33 -21.18
CA LEU A 36 12.27 1.78 -20.28
C LEU A 36 11.91 1.95 -18.80
N ALA A 37 11.34 3.09 -18.40
CA ALA A 37 10.86 3.31 -17.04
C ALA A 37 9.73 2.35 -16.65
N ILE A 38 8.79 2.09 -17.56
CA ILE A 38 7.70 1.12 -17.35
C ILE A 38 8.25 -0.30 -17.23
N LEU A 39 9.13 -0.70 -18.15
CA LEU A 39 9.77 -2.03 -18.11
C LEU A 39 10.58 -2.23 -16.83
N TYR A 40 11.34 -1.22 -16.41
CA TYR A 40 12.07 -1.24 -15.15
C TYR A 40 11.12 -1.39 -13.95
N ALA A 41 10.03 -0.60 -13.89
CA ALA A 41 9.05 -0.69 -12.82
C ALA A 41 8.39 -2.07 -12.75
N LEU A 42 8.05 -2.67 -13.91
CA LEU A 42 7.51 -4.03 -13.99
C LEU A 42 8.53 -5.07 -13.52
N ALA A 43 9.78 -4.95 -13.94
CA ALA A 43 10.86 -5.87 -13.52
C ALA A 43 11.09 -5.78 -12.00
N MET A 44 11.14 -4.58 -11.44
CA MET A 44 11.29 -4.36 -10.00
C MET A 44 10.08 -4.89 -9.21
N TYR A 45 8.86 -4.71 -9.72
CA TYR A 45 7.66 -5.28 -9.14
C TYR A 45 7.74 -6.81 -9.08
N GLN A 46 8.07 -7.46 -10.19
CA GLN A 46 8.18 -8.92 -10.27
C GLN A 46 9.29 -9.46 -9.36
N PHE A 47 10.45 -8.80 -9.34
CA PHE A 47 11.56 -9.16 -8.48
C PHE A 47 11.22 -9.02 -7.00
N SER A 48 10.60 -7.90 -6.59
CA SER A 48 10.17 -7.67 -5.22
C SER A 48 9.13 -8.70 -4.77
N SER A 49 8.14 -8.97 -5.62
CA SER A 49 7.09 -9.97 -5.36
C SER A 49 7.68 -11.39 -5.22
N TRP A 50 8.60 -11.76 -6.11
CA TRP A 50 9.29 -13.05 -6.05
C TRP A 50 10.13 -13.19 -4.78
N ARG A 51 10.92 -12.17 -4.43
CA ARG A 51 11.74 -12.16 -3.21
C ARG A 51 10.90 -12.31 -1.96
N THR A 52 9.80 -11.55 -1.86
CA THR A 52 8.88 -11.64 -0.71
C THR A 52 8.26 -13.03 -0.59
N ARG A 53 7.77 -13.61 -1.71
CA ARG A 53 7.22 -14.98 -1.70
C ARG A 53 8.25 -16.00 -1.22
N ARG A 54 9.46 -15.92 -1.76
CA ARG A 54 10.54 -16.82 -1.38
C ARG A 54 10.89 -16.74 0.10
N GLU A 55 11.00 -15.52 0.64
CA GLU A 55 11.25 -15.31 2.07
C GLU A 55 10.13 -15.90 2.94
N LEU A 56 8.87 -15.68 2.55
CA LEU A 56 7.73 -16.24 3.24
C LEU A 56 7.69 -17.77 3.13
N ASP A 57 8.03 -18.35 1.97
CA ASP A 57 8.11 -19.80 1.78
C ASP A 57 9.19 -20.45 2.63
N GLU A 58 10.37 -19.81 2.75
CA GLU A 58 11.51 -20.32 3.53
C GLU A 58 11.29 -20.21 5.05
N LYS A 59 10.49 -19.22 5.50
CA LYS A 59 10.34 -18.89 6.92
C LYS A 59 8.94 -19.11 7.47
N SER A 60 8.07 -19.83 6.76
CA SER A 60 6.70 -20.06 7.22
C SER A 60 6.30 -21.52 7.11
N THR A 61 5.42 -21.93 8.00
CA THR A 61 4.75 -23.23 7.99
C THR A 61 3.24 -23.05 8.04
N GLU A 62 2.45 -24.00 7.54
CA GLU A 62 0.99 -23.94 7.68
C GLU A 62 0.63 -24.01 9.17
N LEU A 63 -0.24 -23.12 9.62
CA LEU A 63 -0.65 -23.04 11.02
C LEU A 63 -1.58 -24.20 11.38
N ALA A 64 -1.07 -25.11 12.21
CA ALA A 64 -1.79 -26.28 12.72
C ALA A 64 -2.36 -26.01 14.13
N ASP A 65 -3.44 -25.23 14.22
CA ASP A 65 -4.18 -24.97 15.45
C ASP A 65 -5.67 -25.29 15.25
N ALA A 66 -6.21 -26.22 16.01
CA ALA A 66 -7.58 -26.73 15.81
C ALA A 66 -8.65 -25.65 16.06
N THR A 67 -8.43 -24.76 17.05
CA THR A 67 -9.38 -23.71 17.39
C THR A 67 -9.41 -22.64 16.29
N LEU A 68 -8.25 -22.17 15.87
CA LEU A 68 -8.15 -21.20 14.76
C LEU A 68 -8.66 -21.81 13.45
N LYS A 69 -8.37 -23.10 13.22
CA LYS A 69 -8.92 -23.80 12.05
C LYS A 69 -10.45 -23.82 12.06
N SER A 70 -11.08 -24.12 13.18
CA SER A 70 -12.55 -24.07 13.29
C SER A 70 -13.14 -22.70 12.95
N LEU A 71 -12.50 -21.61 13.43
CA LEU A 71 -12.93 -20.25 13.13
C LEU A 71 -12.71 -19.89 11.65
N THR A 72 -11.58 -20.29 11.06
CA THR A 72 -11.31 -20.07 9.63
C THR A 72 -12.19 -20.91 8.73
N ASP A 73 -12.57 -22.13 9.13
CA ASP A 73 -13.54 -22.97 8.39
C ASP A 73 -14.95 -22.31 8.36
N ARG A 74 -15.39 -21.69 9.48
CA ARG A 74 -16.64 -20.89 9.52
C ARG A 74 -16.56 -19.69 8.57
N MET A 75 -15.44 -18.98 8.56
CA MET A 75 -15.22 -17.85 7.63
C MET A 75 -15.17 -18.35 6.18
N ALA A 76 -14.53 -19.49 5.90
CA ALA A 76 -14.49 -20.10 4.57
C ALA A 76 -15.89 -20.43 4.06
N THR A 77 -16.72 -21.04 4.91
CA THR A 77 -18.13 -21.33 4.63
C THR A 77 -18.90 -20.04 4.32
N ALA A 78 -18.72 -19.00 5.13
CA ALA A 78 -19.36 -17.70 4.92
C ALA A 78 -18.96 -17.03 3.60
N LEU A 79 -17.73 -17.25 3.12
CA LEU A 79 -17.22 -16.74 1.85
C LEU A 79 -17.56 -17.65 0.65
N GLY A 80 -18.01 -18.88 0.88
CA GLY A 80 -18.23 -19.89 -0.18
C GLY A 80 -16.93 -20.40 -0.80
N VAL A 81 -15.82 -20.41 -0.04
CA VAL A 81 -14.52 -20.95 -0.47
C VAL A 81 -14.22 -22.27 0.25
N GLU A 82 -13.40 -23.12 -0.35
CA GLU A 82 -13.07 -24.43 0.21
C GLU A 82 -12.36 -24.32 1.56
N ARG A 83 -11.36 -23.45 1.65
CA ARG A 83 -10.60 -23.20 2.89
C ARG A 83 -9.87 -21.88 2.88
N ILE A 84 -9.57 -21.34 4.06
CA ILE A 84 -8.66 -20.22 4.27
C ILE A 84 -7.36 -20.80 4.85
N ARG A 85 -6.25 -20.65 4.10
CA ARG A 85 -4.92 -21.08 4.55
C ARG A 85 -4.26 -19.96 5.32
N VAL A 86 -3.92 -20.25 6.55
CA VAL A 86 -3.14 -19.36 7.40
C VAL A 86 -1.78 -19.99 7.66
N ASN A 87 -0.72 -19.22 7.48
CA ASN A 87 0.64 -19.65 7.70
C ASN A 87 1.21 -18.93 8.92
N LEU A 88 2.10 -19.62 9.63
CA LEU A 88 2.85 -19.07 10.73
C LEU A 88 4.22 -18.62 10.21
N TYR A 89 4.48 -17.32 10.27
CA TYR A 89 5.73 -16.70 9.84
C TYR A 89 6.67 -16.60 11.06
N GLU A 90 7.85 -17.18 10.95
CA GLU A 90 8.80 -17.36 12.07
C GLU A 90 9.58 -16.07 12.38
N VAL A 91 8.84 -15.05 12.87
CA VAL A 91 9.40 -13.78 13.37
C VAL A 91 8.72 -13.38 14.68
N ASP A 92 9.48 -12.79 15.60
CA ASP A 92 9.05 -12.52 16.98
C ASP A 92 8.18 -11.26 17.14
N VAL A 93 7.92 -10.52 16.07
CA VAL A 93 7.06 -9.32 16.11
C VAL A 93 5.59 -9.71 16.18
N VAL A 94 4.75 -8.85 16.77
CA VAL A 94 3.29 -9.02 16.75
C VAL A 94 2.74 -8.39 15.47
N ASN A 95 2.39 -9.24 14.49
CA ASN A 95 1.85 -8.78 13.21
C ASN A 95 1.01 -9.86 12.50
N GLY A 96 0.07 -9.42 11.66
CA GLY A 96 -0.58 -10.18 10.60
C GLY A 96 -0.19 -9.58 9.25
N LEU A 97 -0.18 -10.37 8.20
CA LEU A 97 0.06 -9.84 6.86
C LEU A 97 -0.56 -10.70 5.76
N ALA A 98 -0.99 -10.04 4.71
CA ALA A 98 -1.42 -10.67 3.48
C ALA A 98 -0.31 -10.58 2.42
N ALA A 99 0.09 -11.73 1.87
CA ALA A 99 1.06 -11.76 0.79
C ALA A 99 0.43 -11.36 -0.56
N PRO A 100 1.24 -10.92 -1.55
CA PRO A 100 0.75 -10.56 -2.88
C PRO A 100 0.04 -11.69 -3.64
N ASP A 101 0.25 -12.94 -3.24
CA ASP A 101 -0.40 -14.12 -3.80
C ASP A 101 -1.70 -14.52 -3.07
N GLY A 102 -2.13 -13.73 -2.09
CA GLY A 102 -3.37 -13.91 -1.35
C GLY A 102 -3.26 -14.83 -0.13
N ARG A 103 -2.06 -15.33 0.21
CA ARG A 103 -1.85 -16.10 1.43
C ARG A 103 -1.84 -15.19 2.65
N ILE A 104 -2.40 -15.68 3.75
CA ILE A 104 -2.44 -14.99 5.04
C ILE A 104 -1.36 -15.56 5.95
N PHE A 105 -0.68 -14.68 6.68
CA PHE A 105 0.37 -15.04 7.63
C PHE A 105 0.10 -14.38 8.97
N LEU A 106 0.25 -15.16 10.03
CA LEU A 106 0.38 -14.67 11.39
C LEU A 106 1.85 -14.86 11.82
N THR A 107 2.40 -13.88 12.48
CA THR A 107 3.77 -13.98 12.99
C THR A 107 3.84 -14.87 14.24
N ARG A 108 5.00 -15.51 14.48
CA ARG A 108 5.26 -16.28 15.68
C ARG A 108 4.99 -15.46 16.95
N GLY A 109 5.46 -14.21 17.00
CA GLY A 109 5.23 -13.34 18.15
C GLY A 109 3.74 -13.09 18.44
N PHE A 110 2.88 -12.99 17.41
CA PHE A 110 1.43 -12.85 17.62
C PHE A 110 0.79 -14.14 18.08
N TYR A 111 1.17 -15.28 17.49
CA TYR A 111 0.70 -16.60 17.90
C TYR A 111 1.10 -16.93 19.34
N GLU A 112 2.32 -16.56 19.78
CA GLU A 112 2.74 -16.72 21.17
C GLU A 112 1.91 -15.91 22.16
N LYS A 113 1.46 -14.70 21.79
CA LYS A 113 0.51 -13.92 22.60
C LYS A 113 -0.81 -14.65 22.80
N TYR A 114 -1.31 -15.30 21.74
CA TYR A 114 -2.48 -16.19 21.85
C TYR A 114 -2.20 -17.40 22.75
N ARG A 115 -1.07 -18.08 22.57
CA ARG A 115 -0.70 -19.24 23.39
C ARG A 115 -0.57 -18.93 24.88
N ARG A 116 -0.24 -17.68 25.22
CA ARG A 116 -0.18 -17.19 26.61
C ARG A 116 -1.52 -16.67 27.15
N GLY A 117 -2.59 -16.69 26.33
CA GLY A 117 -3.91 -16.19 26.72
C GLY A 117 -4.01 -14.66 26.77
N GLU A 118 -3.02 -13.92 26.26
CA GLU A 118 -3.07 -12.47 26.15
C GLU A 118 -4.04 -12.00 25.03
N VAL A 119 -4.22 -12.88 24.02
CA VAL A 119 -5.14 -12.70 22.88
C VAL A 119 -5.99 -13.96 22.76
N THR A 120 -7.28 -13.81 22.44
CA THR A 120 -8.17 -14.97 22.21
C THR A 120 -8.08 -15.48 20.77
N ALA A 121 -8.61 -16.67 20.51
CA ALA A 121 -8.68 -17.22 19.16
C ALA A 121 -9.55 -16.36 18.23
N GLU A 122 -10.65 -15.81 18.75
CA GLU A 122 -11.57 -14.93 18.01
C GLU A 122 -10.91 -13.58 17.68
N GLU A 123 -10.06 -13.05 18.58
CA GLU A 123 -9.27 -11.87 18.33
C GLU A 123 -8.24 -12.12 17.21
N LEU A 124 -7.54 -13.28 17.18
CA LEU A 124 -6.69 -13.66 16.06
C LEU A 124 -7.50 -13.90 14.77
N ALA A 125 -8.68 -14.51 14.87
CA ALA A 125 -9.57 -14.67 13.72
C ALA A 125 -9.97 -13.31 13.12
N SER A 126 -10.14 -12.27 13.95
CA SER A 126 -10.41 -10.92 13.47
C SER A 126 -9.26 -10.31 12.68
N VAL A 127 -8.00 -10.63 13.04
CA VAL A 127 -6.82 -10.24 12.23
C VAL A 127 -6.85 -10.97 10.89
N ILE A 128 -7.09 -12.28 10.89
CA ILE A 128 -7.18 -13.07 9.66
C ILE A 128 -8.27 -12.50 8.74
N ALA A 129 -9.44 -12.15 9.29
CA ALA A 129 -10.54 -11.53 8.54
C ALA A 129 -10.14 -10.16 7.94
N HIS A 130 -9.38 -9.35 8.68
CA HIS A 130 -8.85 -8.06 8.23
C HIS A 130 -7.86 -8.24 7.07
N GLU A 131 -6.90 -9.15 7.21
CA GLU A 131 -5.94 -9.47 6.13
C GLU A 131 -6.65 -10.03 4.88
N LEU A 132 -7.71 -10.84 5.06
CA LEU A 132 -8.56 -11.27 3.96
C LEU A 132 -9.26 -10.10 3.27
N GLY A 133 -9.64 -9.05 4.01
CA GLY A 133 -10.17 -7.80 3.46
C GLY A 133 -9.16 -7.15 2.52
N HIS A 134 -7.90 -7.04 2.92
CA HIS A 134 -6.83 -6.51 2.07
C HIS A 134 -6.63 -7.34 0.79
N VAL A 135 -6.76 -8.66 0.87
CA VAL A 135 -6.68 -9.55 -0.30
C VAL A 135 -7.88 -9.36 -1.21
N ALA A 136 -9.10 -9.46 -0.65
CA ALA A 136 -10.35 -9.44 -1.41
C ALA A 136 -10.57 -8.11 -2.14
N LEU A 137 -10.18 -6.99 -1.50
CA LEU A 137 -10.28 -5.64 -2.06
C LEU A 137 -9.07 -5.24 -2.92
N GLY A 138 -8.06 -6.11 -3.02
CA GLY A 138 -6.89 -5.91 -3.86
C GLY A 138 -5.92 -4.84 -3.33
N HIS A 139 -5.99 -4.47 -2.04
CA HIS A 139 -5.15 -3.44 -1.43
C HIS A 139 -3.68 -3.78 -1.52
N THR A 140 -3.29 -5.03 -1.22
CA THR A 140 -1.89 -5.49 -1.29
C THR A 140 -1.30 -5.31 -2.69
N ARG A 141 -2.06 -5.67 -3.73
CA ARG A 141 -1.65 -5.49 -5.13
C ARG A 141 -1.59 -4.01 -5.50
N ARG A 142 -2.59 -3.22 -5.09
CA ARG A 142 -2.66 -1.78 -5.31
C ARG A 142 -1.47 -1.08 -4.68
N ARG A 143 -1.15 -1.34 -3.41
CA ARG A 143 0.00 -0.75 -2.70
C ARG A 143 1.33 -0.98 -3.43
N MET A 144 1.55 -2.16 -4.00
CA MET A 144 2.78 -2.44 -4.78
C MET A 144 2.84 -1.63 -6.09
N ILE A 145 1.70 -1.46 -6.77
CA ILE A 145 1.60 -0.65 -7.99
C ILE A 145 1.71 0.84 -7.65
N ASP A 146 1.03 1.28 -6.60
CA ASP A 146 0.99 2.68 -6.15
C ASP A 146 2.36 3.17 -5.69
N PHE A 147 3.17 2.34 -5.04
CA PHE A 147 4.54 2.72 -4.68
C PHE A 147 5.37 3.11 -5.90
N SER A 148 5.26 2.37 -6.99
CA SER A 148 5.93 2.71 -8.26
C SER A 148 5.30 3.94 -8.93
N GLY A 149 3.96 4.05 -8.91
CA GLY A 149 3.20 5.18 -9.44
C GLY A 149 3.43 6.46 -8.65
N GLN A 150 3.45 6.41 -7.33
CA GLN A 150 3.72 7.55 -6.45
C GLN A 150 5.11 8.13 -6.69
N ASN A 151 6.13 7.29 -6.92
CA ASN A 151 7.45 7.78 -7.30
C ASN A 151 7.44 8.51 -8.65
N ALA A 152 6.71 8.01 -9.64
CA ALA A 152 6.57 8.66 -10.94
C ALA A 152 5.83 10.02 -10.81
N ILE A 153 4.73 10.07 -10.06
CA ILE A 153 3.98 11.29 -9.77
C ILE A 153 4.85 12.29 -9.01
N ARG A 154 5.60 11.83 -8.01
CA ARG A 154 6.51 12.66 -7.23
C ARG A 154 7.57 13.31 -8.12
N VAL A 155 8.20 12.52 -9.00
CA VAL A 155 9.23 13.02 -9.93
C VAL A 155 8.62 14.02 -10.91
N ALA A 156 7.44 13.74 -11.47
CA ALA A 156 6.74 14.64 -12.36
C ALA A 156 6.37 15.97 -11.68
N LEU A 157 5.77 15.91 -10.49
CA LEU A 157 5.43 17.10 -9.69
C LEU A 157 6.69 17.88 -9.29
N ALA A 158 7.73 17.20 -8.82
CA ALA A 158 9.00 17.84 -8.46
C ALA A 158 9.66 18.54 -9.65
N SER A 159 9.57 17.95 -10.85
CA SER A 159 10.11 18.54 -12.08
C SER A 159 9.36 19.81 -12.50
N VAL A 160 8.02 19.80 -12.39
CA VAL A 160 7.20 20.96 -12.74
C VAL A 160 7.29 22.05 -11.67
N LEU A 161 7.06 21.70 -10.41
CA LEU A 161 7.10 22.65 -9.30
C LEU A 161 8.49 23.19 -9.03
N GLY A 162 9.55 22.40 -9.25
CA GLY A 162 10.92 22.85 -9.12
C GLY A 162 11.33 23.92 -10.14
N ARG A 163 10.67 23.94 -11.32
CA ARG A 163 10.86 25.00 -12.33
C ARG A 163 10.11 26.29 -11.97
N ILE A 164 8.93 26.18 -11.36
CA ILE A 164 8.07 27.33 -10.99
C ILE A 164 8.52 27.92 -9.66
N LEU A 165 8.92 27.07 -8.70
CA LEU A 165 9.30 27.43 -7.32
C LEU A 165 10.64 26.80 -6.98
N PRO A 166 11.77 27.37 -7.43
CA PRO A 166 13.10 26.84 -7.13
C PRO A 166 13.34 26.72 -5.62
N GLY A 167 13.83 25.57 -5.18
CA GLY A 167 14.08 25.25 -3.77
C GLY A 167 12.86 24.73 -2.98
N LEU A 168 11.66 25.22 -3.23
CA LEU A 168 10.43 24.81 -2.53
C LEU A 168 9.62 23.74 -3.28
N GLY A 169 9.70 23.70 -4.60
CA GLY A 169 8.88 22.85 -5.45
C GLY A 169 9.02 21.35 -5.15
N VAL A 170 10.24 20.89 -4.90
CA VAL A 170 10.51 19.48 -4.54
C VAL A 170 9.91 19.13 -3.16
N TRP A 171 10.03 20.05 -2.20
CA TRP A 171 9.45 19.87 -0.87
C TRP A 171 7.93 19.80 -0.92
N ILE A 172 7.27 20.68 -1.67
CA ILE A 172 5.81 20.66 -1.88
C ILE A 172 5.38 19.36 -2.57
N ALA A 173 6.09 18.92 -3.61
CA ALA A 173 5.81 17.66 -4.30
C ALA A 173 5.88 16.46 -3.34
N ASN A 174 6.91 16.40 -2.50
CA ASN A 174 7.06 15.35 -1.50
C ASN A 174 5.93 15.39 -0.46
N MET A 175 5.60 16.57 0.04
CA MET A 175 4.51 16.74 1.00
C MET A 175 3.16 16.28 0.42
N LEU A 176 2.81 16.72 -0.78
CA LEU A 176 1.54 16.35 -1.44
C LEU A 176 1.44 14.84 -1.68
N THR A 177 2.51 14.21 -2.18
CA THR A 177 2.54 12.76 -2.42
C THR A 177 2.47 11.97 -1.13
N THR A 178 3.12 12.41 -0.06
CA THR A 178 3.05 11.77 1.27
C THR A 178 1.64 11.88 1.86
N LEU A 179 1.00 13.04 1.78
CA LEU A 179 -0.37 13.23 2.26
C LEU A 179 -1.38 12.37 1.48
N LEU A 180 -1.23 12.28 0.16
CA LEU A 180 -2.06 11.42 -0.67
C LEU A 180 -1.88 9.94 -0.30
N ALA A 181 -0.65 9.48 -0.18
CA ALA A 181 -0.34 8.10 0.23
C ALA A 181 -0.94 7.76 1.61
N ALA A 182 -0.79 8.65 2.59
CA ALA A 182 -1.34 8.47 3.92
C ALA A 182 -2.88 8.43 3.91
N ARG A 183 -3.54 9.23 3.04
CA ARG A 183 -5.00 9.21 2.90
C ARG A 183 -5.50 7.91 2.30
N LEU A 184 -4.87 7.44 1.22
CA LEU A 184 -5.23 6.18 0.57
C LEU A 184 -5.02 4.99 1.52
N SER A 185 -3.90 4.96 2.24
CA SER A 185 -3.62 3.92 3.23
C SER A 185 -4.67 3.87 4.34
N ARG A 186 -5.13 5.01 4.86
CA ARG A 186 -6.23 5.03 5.86
C ARG A 186 -7.54 4.52 5.32
N GLN A 187 -7.89 4.86 4.08
CA GLN A 187 -9.11 4.36 3.45
C GLN A 187 -9.06 2.84 3.28
N ASP A 188 -7.93 2.29 2.83
CA ASP A 188 -7.73 0.84 2.73
C ASP A 188 -7.95 0.14 4.07
N GLU A 189 -7.53 0.75 5.19
CA GLU A 189 -7.75 0.18 6.53
C GLU A 189 -9.24 0.14 6.90
N TYR A 190 -9.99 1.24 6.68
CA TYR A 190 -11.43 1.26 6.95
C TYR A 190 -12.20 0.28 6.07
N GLU A 191 -11.82 0.13 4.81
CA GLU A 191 -12.43 -0.85 3.90
C GLU A 191 -12.12 -2.29 4.35
N ALA A 192 -10.89 -2.59 4.77
CA ALA A 192 -10.51 -3.90 5.30
C ALA A 192 -11.23 -4.21 6.61
N ASP A 193 -11.39 -3.21 7.51
CA ASP A 193 -12.16 -3.37 8.74
C ASP A 193 -13.64 -3.63 8.49
N ALA A 194 -14.24 -2.91 7.56
CA ALA A 194 -15.63 -3.11 7.20
C ALA A 194 -15.86 -4.52 6.61
N TYR A 195 -14.95 -4.96 5.75
CA TYR A 195 -14.95 -6.33 5.22
C TYR A 195 -14.82 -7.37 6.33
N ALA A 196 -13.84 -7.19 7.24
CA ALA A 196 -13.62 -8.07 8.38
C ALA A 196 -14.85 -8.16 9.28
N SER A 197 -15.44 -7.00 9.63
CA SER A 197 -16.65 -6.93 10.45
C SER A 197 -17.82 -7.69 9.81
N ALA A 198 -18.04 -7.50 8.51
CA ALA A 198 -19.10 -8.20 7.79
C ALA A 198 -18.85 -9.73 7.75
N LEU A 199 -17.60 -10.15 7.51
CA LEU A 199 -17.23 -11.56 7.51
C LEU A 199 -17.38 -12.20 8.87
N LEU A 200 -16.94 -11.53 9.94
CA LEU A 200 -17.05 -12.01 11.32
C LEU A 200 -18.53 -12.18 11.74
N VAL A 201 -19.38 -11.22 11.40
CA VAL A 201 -20.83 -11.32 11.64
C VAL A 201 -21.43 -12.49 10.86
N LYS A 202 -21.15 -12.58 9.55
CA LYS A 202 -21.67 -13.65 8.68
C LYS A 202 -21.20 -15.04 9.10
N SER A 203 -19.99 -15.15 9.67
CA SER A 203 -19.46 -16.41 10.22
C SER A 203 -19.90 -16.70 11.66
N GLY A 204 -20.76 -15.85 12.26
CA GLY A 204 -21.27 -16.01 13.62
C GLY A 204 -20.23 -15.77 14.73
N ILE A 205 -19.09 -15.12 14.42
CA ILE A 205 -18.08 -14.74 15.42
C ILE A 205 -18.46 -13.40 16.07
N GLY A 206 -18.98 -12.46 15.27
CA GLY A 206 -19.32 -11.10 15.71
C GLY A 206 -18.10 -10.16 15.71
N THR A 207 -18.36 -8.88 15.92
CA THR A 207 -17.35 -7.80 15.84
C THR A 207 -16.67 -7.48 17.18
N ALA A 208 -17.20 -7.98 18.31
CA ALA A 208 -16.64 -7.71 19.63
C ALA A 208 -15.14 -8.10 19.76
N PRO A 209 -14.68 -9.26 19.24
CA PRO A 209 -13.25 -9.61 19.29
C PRO A 209 -12.38 -8.63 18.49
N GLN A 210 -12.84 -8.11 17.34
CA GLN A 210 -12.11 -7.14 16.52
C GLN A 210 -11.89 -5.83 17.31
N LYS A 211 -12.93 -5.30 17.95
CA LYS A 211 -12.85 -4.09 18.78
C LYS A 211 -11.97 -4.31 20.03
N ALA A 212 -12.13 -5.46 20.69
CA ALA A 212 -11.34 -5.83 21.86
C ALA A 212 -9.85 -5.91 21.53
N LEU A 213 -9.49 -6.51 20.39
CA LEU A 213 -8.10 -6.56 19.94
C LEU A 213 -7.53 -5.17 19.72
N PHE A 214 -8.24 -4.26 19.04
CA PHE A 214 -7.79 -2.89 18.82
C PHE A 214 -7.48 -2.15 20.13
N SER A 215 -8.29 -2.36 21.17
CA SER A 215 -8.04 -1.79 22.49
C SER A 215 -6.81 -2.37 23.19
N LYS A 216 -6.41 -3.61 22.86
CA LYS A 216 -5.25 -4.30 23.45
C LYS A 216 -3.95 -4.04 22.72
N LEU A 217 -4.00 -3.67 21.43
CA LEU A 217 -2.81 -3.66 20.53
C LEU A 217 -1.65 -2.83 21.07
N GLU A 218 -1.92 -1.68 21.65
CA GLU A 218 -0.88 -0.83 22.24
C GLU A 218 -0.15 -1.53 23.40
N GLY A 219 -0.90 -2.26 24.23
CA GLY A 219 -0.34 -3.03 25.35
C GLY A 219 0.41 -4.28 24.92
N LEU A 220 -0.08 -4.99 23.89
CA LEU A 220 0.51 -6.24 23.40
C LEU A 220 1.91 -6.07 22.80
N THR A 221 2.19 -4.90 22.28
CA THR A 221 3.45 -4.58 21.59
C THR A 221 4.52 -4.00 22.50
N GLY A 222 4.21 -3.85 23.77
CA GLY A 222 5.14 -3.60 24.89
C GLY A 222 5.72 -2.21 24.94
N MET A 223 5.55 -1.53 26.09
CA MET A 223 6.27 -0.29 26.48
C MET A 223 7.79 -0.54 26.75
N GLY A 224 8.33 -1.71 26.39
CA GLY A 224 9.72 -2.12 26.70
C GLY A 224 10.73 -2.00 25.56
N GLY A 225 10.33 -1.64 24.34
CA GLY A 225 11.22 -1.53 23.18
C GLY A 225 11.14 -0.17 22.51
N ARG A 226 12.27 0.41 22.16
CA ARG A 226 12.40 1.68 21.44
C ARG A 226 11.80 1.60 20.04
N GLY A 227 10.48 1.77 19.90
CA GLY A 227 9.82 1.81 18.59
C GLY A 227 8.31 1.65 18.67
N MET A 228 7.60 2.24 17.70
CA MET A 228 6.17 2.03 17.51
C MET A 228 5.92 0.57 17.16
N PRO A 229 4.84 -0.07 17.66
CA PRO A 229 4.47 -1.44 17.34
C PRO A 229 4.41 -1.66 15.83
N VAL A 230 4.98 -2.78 15.35
CA VAL A 230 5.04 -3.07 13.89
C VAL A 230 3.63 -3.09 13.29
N TRP A 231 2.65 -3.66 14.01
CA TRP A 231 1.25 -3.60 13.60
C TRP A 231 0.75 -2.15 13.43
N LEU A 232 0.99 -1.28 14.41
CA LEU A 232 0.55 0.13 14.35
C LEU A 232 1.28 0.95 13.29
N MET A 233 2.48 0.52 12.86
CA MET A 233 3.18 1.15 11.73
C MET A 233 2.51 0.85 10.39
N SER A 234 1.97 -0.36 10.24
CA SER A 234 1.24 -0.78 9.03
C SER A 234 -0.26 -0.44 9.08
N HIS A 235 -0.86 -0.39 10.30
CA HIS A 235 -2.30 -0.21 10.52
C HIS A 235 -2.57 0.84 11.62
N PRO A 236 -2.40 2.14 11.34
CA PRO A 236 -2.50 3.20 12.35
C PRO A 236 -3.93 3.48 12.83
N LYS A 237 -4.06 4.04 14.04
CA LYS A 237 -5.26 4.64 14.66
C LYS A 237 -6.40 3.66 15.03
N SER A 238 -6.22 2.95 16.15
CA SER A 238 -7.21 1.98 16.67
C SER A 238 -8.54 2.60 17.10
N GLU A 239 -8.55 3.77 17.75
CA GLU A 239 -9.78 4.41 18.26
C GLU A 239 -10.76 4.82 17.16
N GLU A 240 -10.28 5.47 16.10
CA GLU A 240 -11.11 5.87 14.95
C GLU A 240 -11.69 4.64 14.22
N ARG A 241 -10.94 3.54 14.18
CA ARG A 241 -11.36 2.27 13.56
C ARG A 241 -12.47 1.61 14.38
N ILE A 242 -12.36 1.59 15.71
CA ILE A 242 -13.42 1.08 16.61
C ILE A 242 -14.71 1.88 16.39
N ALA A 243 -14.64 3.22 16.39
CA ALA A 243 -15.81 4.06 16.15
C ALA A 243 -16.46 3.81 14.78
N ALA A 244 -15.65 3.55 13.74
CA ALA A 244 -16.17 3.21 12.42
C ALA A 244 -16.90 1.86 12.41
N ILE A 245 -16.39 0.85 13.12
CA ILE A 245 -17.04 -0.46 13.27
C ILE A 245 -18.37 -0.31 13.99
N GLU A 246 -18.42 0.47 15.08
CA GLU A 246 -19.66 0.74 15.83
C GLU A 246 -20.71 1.46 14.98
N ALA A 247 -20.29 2.38 14.13
CA ALA A 247 -21.18 3.04 13.18
C ALA A 247 -21.75 2.07 12.13
N LEU A 248 -20.95 1.08 11.68
CA LEU A 248 -21.42 -0.01 10.80
C LEU A 248 -22.45 -0.89 11.50
N GLU A 249 -22.17 -1.32 12.73
CA GLU A 249 -23.12 -2.12 13.54
C GLU A 249 -24.47 -1.40 13.72
N ALA A 250 -24.42 -0.10 14.06
CA ALA A 250 -25.62 0.70 14.23
C ALA A 250 -26.41 0.86 12.92
N ARG A 251 -25.75 0.87 11.76
CA ARG A 251 -26.41 0.88 10.45
C ARG A 251 -27.09 -0.44 10.18
N TRP A 252 -26.37 -1.57 10.34
CA TRP A 252 -26.94 -2.91 10.12
C TRP A 252 -28.12 -3.21 11.02
N SER A 253 -28.08 -2.81 12.30
CA SER A 253 -29.21 -2.98 13.24
C SER A 253 -30.45 -2.19 12.84
N ARG A 254 -30.34 -1.16 12.00
CA ARG A 254 -31.48 -0.39 11.45
C ARG A 254 -32.02 -0.97 10.14
N GLU A 255 -31.13 -1.59 9.35
CA GLU A 255 -31.47 -2.13 8.02
C GLU A 255 -32.01 -3.56 8.09
N LEU A 256 -31.68 -4.32 9.14
CA LEU A 256 -32.24 -5.66 9.34
C LEU A 256 -33.67 -5.56 9.92
N PRO A 257 -34.66 -6.28 9.35
CA PRO A 257 -35.99 -6.38 9.94
C PRO A 257 -35.87 -6.90 11.37
N ARG A 258 -36.58 -6.27 12.32
CA ARG A 258 -36.75 -6.84 13.64
C ARG A 258 -37.83 -7.94 13.50
N ASP A 259 -37.37 -9.18 13.50
CA ASP A 259 -38.28 -10.33 13.62
C ASP A 259 -39.04 -10.29 14.94
#